data_9a971f478de2dee1c5492961c0bfb306
#
_entry.id   9a971f478de2dee1c5492961c0bfb306
#
_cell.length_a   1.000
_cell.length_b   1.000
_cell.length_c   1.000
_cell.angle_alpha   90.00
_cell.angle_beta   90.00
_cell.angle_gamma   90.00
#
_symmetry.space_group_name_H-M   'P 1'
#
loop_
_entity.id
_entity.type
_entity.pdbx_description
1 polymer ?
#
loop_
_entity_poly.entity_id
_entity_poly.type
_entity_poly.pdbx_seq_one_letter_code
_entity_poly.pdbx_strand_id
1 'polypeptide(L)'
;MSTVTVTAAQVNELRNLTGAGLMDCKKALTEANGDVQAAIDFLRKKGAKVAELRAGRAAGEGVVIAKTSADNKSGVVVYVSCETDFVAKNEDFVKFSTSIADLALAKSPATLEDLLDLDLNGASVKAQLQEKVSAIGELITVSAYEKVTGQGVVAYNHMGNKIGVLVAVNKPLNDAVTAVGKDVAMQIAAMNPLAVDASGVPADVLEREKAVAREKAIAAGKPANILDKIADGAASTYVKENTLLTQAFVKDGSKTVQQVLGAAESGLTVTSFKRVEKGAGK
;
A
#
# COMPACT_ATOMS: atom_id res chain seq x y z
N MET A 1 -26.19 34.24 29.80
CA MET A 1 -25.77 33.51 28.61
C MET A 1 -26.90 32.57 28.23
N SER A 2 -27.58 32.81 27.10
CA SER A 2 -28.67 31.94 26.65
C SER A 2 -28.08 30.59 26.24
N THR A 3 -28.37 29.53 26.98
CA THR A 3 -28.03 28.17 26.60
C THR A 3 -28.88 27.78 25.40
N VAL A 4 -28.27 27.67 24.24
CA VAL A 4 -28.94 27.14 23.04
C VAL A 4 -29.31 25.68 23.30
N THR A 5 -30.60 25.36 23.20
CA THR A 5 -31.11 24.00 23.37
C THR A 5 -30.83 23.24 22.08
N VAL A 6 -29.80 22.38 22.09
CA VAL A 6 -29.47 21.50 20.97
C VAL A 6 -30.52 20.39 20.89
N THR A 7 -31.22 20.29 19.78
CA THR A 7 -32.25 19.28 19.55
C THR A 7 -31.67 17.94 19.07
N ALA A 8 -32.40 16.85 19.33
CA ALA A 8 -32.01 15.52 18.82
C ALA A 8 -31.93 15.46 17.28
N ALA A 9 -32.76 16.25 16.58
CA ALA A 9 -32.75 16.36 15.13
C ALA A 9 -31.44 16.97 14.63
N GLN A 10 -30.97 18.09 15.22
CA GLN A 10 -29.69 18.70 14.87
C GLN A 10 -28.50 17.78 15.16
N VAL A 11 -28.55 17.02 16.25
CA VAL A 11 -27.50 16.03 16.57
C VAL A 11 -27.45 14.93 15.54
N ASN A 12 -28.61 14.40 15.12
CA ASN A 12 -28.68 13.37 14.09
C ASN A 12 -28.24 13.90 12.71
N GLU A 13 -28.61 15.13 12.38
CA GLU A 13 -28.17 15.79 11.14
C GLU A 13 -26.63 15.90 11.10
N LEU A 14 -26.02 16.47 12.16
CA LEU A 14 -24.56 16.56 12.24
C LEU A 14 -23.88 15.18 12.21
N ARG A 15 -24.48 14.18 12.86
CA ARG A 15 -24.00 12.80 12.80
C ARG A 15 -24.04 12.23 11.39
N ASN A 16 -25.12 12.45 10.65
CA ASN A 16 -25.23 12.00 9.26
C ASN A 16 -24.21 12.68 8.34
N LEU A 17 -23.90 13.95 8.59
CA LEU A 17 -22.91 14.72 7.85
C LEU A 17 -21.45 14.28 8.14
N THR A 18 -21.16 13.97 9.41
CA THR A 18 -19.77 13.79 9.87
C THR A 18 -19.40 12.36 10.23
N GLY A 19 -20.39 11.48 10.44
CA GLY A 19 -20.17 10.12 10.97
C GLY A 19 -19.68 10.08 12.43
N ALA A 20 -19.56 11.22 13.12
CA ALA A 20 -19.09 11.30 14.48
C ALA A 20 -20.08 10.67 15.49
N GLY A 21 -19.59 10.28 16.68
CA GLY A 21 -20.42 9.73 17.73
C GLY A 21 -21.50 10.70 18.22
N LEU A 22 -22.67 10.18 18.62
CA LEU A 22 -23.83 10.97 19.02
C LEU A 22 -23.49 12.01 20.11
N MET A 23 -22.70 11.60 21.11
CA MET A 23 -22.29 12.48 22.22
C MET A 23 -21.31 13.55 21.77
N ASP A 24 -20.45 13.24 20.81
CA ASP A 24 -19.50 14.19 20.24
C ASP A 24 -20.21 15.23 19.39
N CYS A 25 -21.20 14.82 18.58
CA CYS A 25 -22.06 15.73 17.83
C CYS A 25 -22.84 16.67 18.76
N LYS A 26 -23.44 16.13 19.84
CA LYS A 26 -24.13 16.94 20.83
C LYS A 26 -23.20 17.95 21.47
N LYS A 27 -22.01 17.54 21.90
CA LYS A 27 -21.02 18.44 22.51
C LYS A 27 -20.58 19.52 21.51
N ALA A 28 -20.25 19.12 20.26
CA ALA A 28 -19.84 20.06 19.23
C ALA A 28 -20.90 21.15 18.96
N LEU A 29 -22.18 20.76 18.82
CA LEU A 29 -23.26 21.68 18.63
C LEU A 29 -23.47 22.59 19.84
N THR A 30 -23.30 22.10 21.07
CA THR A 30 -23.39 22.90 22.28
C THR A 30 -22.29 23.95 22.33
N GLU A 31 -21.04 23.59 22.08
CA GLU A 31 -19.88 24.50 22.02
C GLU A 31 -20.00 25.52 20.86
N ALA A 32 -20.64 25.12 19.77
CA ALA A 32 -20.89 25.96 18.60
C ALA A 32 -22.20 26.75 18.67
N ASN A 33 -22.90 26.77 19.81
CA ASN A 33 -24.20 27.45 19.98
C ASN A 33 -25.25 27.09 18.91
N GLY A 34 -25.23 25.84 18.45
CA GLY A 34 -26.16 25.32 17.45
C GLY A 34 -25.72 25.55 16.00
N ASP A 35 -24.60 26.23 15.74
CA ASP A 35 -24.06 26.41 14.39
C ASP A 35 -23.43 25.11 13.89
N VAL A 36 -23.96 24.56 12.78
CA VAL A 36 -23.53 23.29 12.23
C VAL A 36 -22.12 23.37 11.67
N GLN A 37 -21.77 24.47 10.98
CA GLN A 37 -20.43 24.61 10.39
C GLN A 37 -19.34 24.73 11.47
N ALA A 38 -19.58 25.54 12.49
CA ALA A 38 -18.68 25.67 13.63
C ALA A 38 -18.58 24.35 14.42
N ALA A 39 -19.65 23.56 14.49
CA ALA A 39 -19.63 22.23 15.10
C ALA A 39 -18.78 21.23 14.29
N ILE A 40 -18.83 21.27 12.96
CA ILE A 40 -17.95 20.49 12.08
C ILE A 40 -16.49 20.88 12.34
N ASP A 41 -16.17 22.16 12.38
CA ASP A 41 -14.81 22.65 12.64
C ASP A 41 -14.31 22.25 14.03
N PHE A 42 -15.19 22.24 15.04
CA PHE A 42 -14.89 21.73 16.38
C PHE A 42 -14.53 20.23 16.34
N LEU A 43 -15.32 19.42 15.62
CA LEU A 43 -15.04 17.98 15.45
C LEU A 43 -13.73 17.75 14.70
N ARG A 44 -13.42 18.52 13.67
CA ARG A 44 -12.14 18.47 12.94
C ARG A 44 -10.95 18.76 13.85
N LYS A 45 -11.01 19.81 14.66
CA LYS A 45 -9.97 20.14 15.65
C LYS A 45 -9.79 19.05 16.69
N LYS A 46 -10.89 18.45 17.15
CA LYS A 46 -10.85 17.30 18.06
C LYS A 46 -10.17 16.10 17.40
N GLY A 47 -10.51 15.79 16.14
CA GLY A 47 -9.88 14.70 15.36
C GLY A 47 -8.38 14.90 15.19
N ALA A 48 -7.94 16.11 14.88
CA ALA A 48 -6.52 16.44 14.79
C ALA A 48 -5.77 16.19 16.11
N LYS A 49 -6.36 16.60 17.25
CA LYS A 49 -5.78 16.36 18.58
C LYS A 49 -5.74 14.85 18.94
N VAL A 50 -6.77 14.10 18.57
CA VAL A 50 -6.79 12.63 18.78
C VAL A 50 -5.72 11.98 17.92
N ALA A 51 -5.55 12.39 16.65
CA ALA A 51 -4.52 11.90 15.76
C ALA A 51 -3.11 12.17 16.31
N GLU A 52 -2.86 13.38 16.83
CA GLU A 52 -1.59 13.75 17.48
C GLU A 52 -1.30 12.87 18.71
N LEU A 53 -2.27 12.70 19.59
CA LEU A 53 -2.13 11.85 20.79
C LEU A 53 -1.92 10.35 20.44
N ARG A 54 -2.31 9.94 19.25
CA ARG A 54 -2.20 8.56 18.76
C ARG A 54 -1.06 8.35 17.78
N ALA A 55 -0.33 9.40 17.39
CA ALA A 55 0.75 9.33 16.40
C ALA A 55 1.85 8.29 16.74
N GLY A 56 2.02 7.95 18.03
CA GLY A 56 2.93 6.91 18.49
C GLY A 56 2.33 5.49 18.54
N ARG A 57 1.06 5.31 18.18
CA ARG A 57 0.43 3.97 18.17
C ARG A 57 0.72 3.23 16.88
N ALA A 58 0.77 1.92 17.00
CA ALA A 58 0.96 1.06 15.86
C ALA A 58 -0.36 0.89 15.07
N ALA A 59 -0.49 1.54 13.93
CA ALA A 59 -1.57 1.30 12.95
C ALA A 59 -1.10 0.23 11.94
N GLY A 60 -1.08 -1.03 12.36
CA GLY A 60 -0.59 -2.15 11.56
C GLY A 60 -1.68 -2.89 10.78
N GLU A 61 -2.95 -2.57 11.03
CA GLU A 61 -4.10 -3.08 10.28
C GLU A 61 -4.51 -2.09 9.19
N GLY A 62 -5.49 -2.44 8.35
CA GLY A 62 -5.99 -1.58 7.28
C GLY A 62 -6.22 -2.34 5.99
N VAL A 63 -6.36 -1.58 4.90
CA VAL A 63 -6.58 -2.14 3.56
C VAL A 63 -5.58 -1.57 2.56
N VAL A 64 -5.06 -2.46 1.71
CA VAL A 64 -4.18 -2.13 0.59
C VAL A 64 -4.99 -2.29 -0.70
N ILE A 65 -5.07 -1.25 -1.50
CA ILE A 65 -5.86 -1.22 -2.72
C ILE A 65 -4.97 -0.91 -3.92
N ALA A 66 -4.85 -1.88 -4.82
CA ALA A 66 -4.16 -1.74 -6.10
C ALA A 66 -5.19 -1.61 -7.23
N LYS A 67 -5.03 -0.61 -8.10
CA LYS A 67 -5.91 -0.34 -9.25
C LYS A 67 -5.10 0.06 -10.48
N THR A 68 -5.67 -0.18 -11.67
CA THR A 68 -5.12 0.29 -12.96
C THR A 68 -6.06 1.29 -13.62
N SER A 69 -5.51 2.14 -14.45
CA SER A 69 -6.26 3.02 -15.36
C SER A 69 -7.06 2.20 -16.40
N ALA A 70 -8.07 2.81 -16.99
CA ALA A 70 -8.92 2.15 -17.99
C ALA A 70 -8.14 1.68 -19.24
N ASP A 71 -7.06 2.38 -19.60
CA ASP A 71 -6.16 2.01 -20.69
C ASP A 71 -5.05 1.01 -20.26
N ASN A 72 -5.03 0.62 -19.00
CA ASN A 72 -4.04 -0.27 -18.38
C ASN A 72 -2.57 0.17 -18.57
N LYS A 73 -2.29 1.48 -18.72
CA LYS A 73 -0.93 2.01 -18.86
C LYS A 73 -0.36 2.58 -17.58
N SER A 74 -1.19 2.78 -16.59
CA SER A 74 -0.79 3.22 -15.25
C SER A 74 -1.50 2.43 -14.17
N GLY A 75 -0.90 2.39 -12.99
CA GLY A 75 -1.51 1.79 -11.81
C GLY A 75 -1.03 2.47 -10.55
N VAL A 76 -1.87 2.41 -9.52
CA VAL A 76 -1.59 2.89 -8.17
C VAL A 76 -1.85 1.80 -7.15
N VAL A 77 -1.09 1.82 -6.06
CA VAL A 77 -1.41 1.07 -4.85
C VAL A 77 -1.37 2.01 -3.66
N VAL A 78 -2.44 1.97 -2.86
CA VAL A 78 -2.61 2.81 -1.67
C VAL A 78 -2.84 1.91 -0.47
N TYR A 79 -2.14 2.16 0.63
CA TYR A 79 -2.39 1.52 1.91
C TYR A 79 -2.96 2.53 2.89
N VAL A 80 -4.22 2.34 3.28
CA VAL A 80 -4.87 3.10 4.35
C VAL A 80 -4.85 2.23 5.61
N SER A 81 -4.09 2.67 6.60
CA SER A 81 -3.90 1.94 7.85
C SER A 81 -4.87 2.39 8.94
N CYS A 82 -5.16 1.48 9.87
CA CYS A 82 -5.91 1.69 11.11
C CYS A 82 -5.32 0.83 12.24
N GLU A 83 -5.83 1.01 13.48
CA GLU A 83 -5.30 0.29 14.64
C GLU A 83 -5.82 -1.15 14.70
N THR A 84 -7.10 -1.41 14.32
CA THR A 84 -7.74 -2.72 14.48
C THR A 84 -8.25 -3.32 13.17
N ASP A 85 -8.34 -4.65 13.16
CA ASP A 85 -8.93 -5.40 12.05
C ASP A 85 -10.46 -5.22 11.93
N PHE A 86 -11.13 -4.83 13.01
CA PHE A 86 -12.56 -4.49 12.99
C PHE A 86 -12.81 -3.28 12.08
N VAL A 87 -12.00 -2.23 12.21
CA VAL A 87 -12.08 -1.06 11.33
C VAL A 87 -11.67 -1.42 9.90
N ALA A 88 -10.60 -2.19 9.72
CA ALA A 88 -10.14 -2.62 8.41
C ALA A 88 -11.20 -3.42 7.61
N LYS A 89 -12.08 -4.17 8.30
CA LYS A 89 -13.17 -4.96 7.70
C LYS A 89 -14.46 -4.17 7.53
N ASN A 90 -14.56 -2.96 8.07
CA ASN A 90 -15.75 -2.13 7.95
C ASN A 90 -15.94 -1.67 6.50
N GLU A 91 -17.15 -1.86 5.94
CA GLU A 91 -17.44 -1.53 4.54
C GLU A 91 -17.23 -0.05 4.22
N ASP A 92 -17.59 0.87 5.12
CA ASP A 92 -17.42 2.31 4.90
C ASP A 92 -15.94 2.72 4.94
N PHE A 93 -15.12 2.05 5.76
CA PHE A 93 -13.68 2.23 5.75
C PHE A 93 -13.06 1.72 4.43
N VAL A 94 -13.48 0.56 3.94
CA VAL A 94 -13.03 0.01 2.65
C VAL A 94 -13.45 0.92 1.49
N LYS A 95 -14.70 1.43 1.48
CA LYS A 95 -15.18 2.39 0.47
C LYS A 95 -14.39 3.68 0.50
N PHE A 96 -14.14 4.23 1.68
CA PHE A 96 -13.33 5.43 1.85
C PHE A 96 -11.88 5.22 1.35
N SER A 97 -11.25 4.13 1.71
CA SER A 97 -9.92 3.78 1.23
C SER A 97 -9.89 3.60 -0.29
N THR A 98 -10.96 3.00 -0.86
CA THR A 98 -11.12 2.84 -2.30
C THR A 98 -11.24 4.19 -3.00
N SER A 99 -11.99 5.15 -2.44
CA SER A 99 -12.12 6.49 -3.03
C SER A 99 -10.79 7.26 -3.05
N ILE A 100 -9.92 7.04 -2.06
CA ILE A 100 -8.56 7.60 -2.07
C ILE A 100 -7.73 6.96 -3.20
N ALA A 101 -7.81 5.65 -3.41
CA ALA A 101 -7.12 4.97 -4.50
C ALA A 101 -7.64 5.41 -5.88
N ASP A 102 -8.96 5.64 -6.03
CA ASP A 102 -9.56 6.18 -7.25
C ASP A 102 -9.07 7.60 -7.55
N LEU A 103 -9.01 8.46 -6.53
CA LEU A 103 -8.47 9.81 -6.64
C LEU A 103 -6.98 9.78 -7.03
N ALA A 104 -6.18 8.93 -6.38
CA ALA A 104 -4.77 8.75 -6.68
C ALA A 104 -4.55 8.30 -8.12
N LEU A 105 -5.38 7.37 -8.63
CA LEU A 105 -5.32 6.91 -10.01
C LEU A 105 -5.69 8.02 -11.00
N ALA A 106 -6.75 8.77 -10.71
CA ALA A 106 -7.25 9.84 -11.59
C ALA A 106 -6.30 11.04 -11.65
N LYS A 107 -5.66 11.41 -10.55
CA LYS A 107 -4.81 12.60 -10.43
C LYS A 107 -3.32 12.31 -10.56
N SER A 108 -2.91 11.06 -10.35
CA SER A 108 -1.51 10.60 -10.42
C SER A 108 -0.51 11.50 -9.68
N PRO A 109 -0.74 11.82 -8.38
CA PRO A 109 0.14 12.70 -7.62
C PRO A 109 1.59 12.18 -7.64
N ALA A 110 2.57 13.07 -7.44
CA ALA A 110 3.97 12.68 -7.48
C ALA A 110 4.39 11.95 -6.21
N THR A 111 3.91 12.41 -5.07
CA THR A 111 4.26 11.93 -3.73
C THR A 111 3.02 11.58 -2.91
N LEU A 112 3.24 10.93 -1.75
CA LEU A 112 2.19 10.71 -0.76
C LEU A 112 1.65 12.03 -0.20
N GLU A 113 2.52 13.02 0.03
CA GLU A 113 2.16 14.34 0.49
C GLU A 113 1.22 15.04 -0.50
N ASP A 114 1.55 14.98 -1.79
CA ASP A 114 0.66 15.51 -2.84
C ASP A 114 -0.70 14.83 -2.83
N LEU A 115 -0.76 13.50 -2.60
CA LEU A 115 -2.02 12.76 -2.49
C LEU A 115 -2.85 13.25 -1.30
N LEU A 116 -2.21 13.52 -0.15
CA LEU A 116 -2.89 13.98 1.06
C LEU A 116 -3.51 15.37 0.91
N ASP A 117 -2.96 16.20 0.03
CA ASP A 117 -3.44 17.57 -0.23
C ASP A 117 -4.52 17.62 -1.33
N LEU A 118 -4.75 16.53 -2.08
CA LEU A 118 -5.81 16.49 -3.10
C LEU A 118 -7.20 16.60 -2.49
N ASP A 119 -8.09 17.33 -3.21
CA ASP A 119 -9.50 17.40 -2.87
C ASP A 119 -10.22 16.07 -3.14
N LEU A 120 -10.85 15.53 -2.11
CA LEU A 120 -11.74 14.37 -2.16
C LEU A 120 -13.12 14.82 -1.67
N ASN A 121 -14.04 15.12 -2.61
CA ASN A 121 -15.43 15.53 -2.31
C ASN A 121 -15.54 16.79 -1.43
N GLY A 122 -14.76 17.82 -1.70
CA GLY A 122 -14.87 19.13 -1.07
C GLY A 122 -13.95 19.36 0.14
N ALA A 123 -13.08 18.39 0.47
CA ALA A 123 -12.05 18.56 1.49
C ALA A 123 -10.80 17.76 1.10
N SER A 124 -9.62 18.18 1.60
CA SER A 124 -8.40 17.40 1.32
C SER A 124 -8.47 16.00 1.94
N VAL A 125 -7.79 15.03 1.31
CA VAL A 125 -7.65 13.66 1.86
C VAL A 125 -7.19 13.72 3.32
N LYS A 126 -6.21 14.57 3.63
CA LYS A 126 -5.71 14.81 4.98
C LYS A 126 -6.81 15.23 5.95
N ALA A 127 -7.67 16.18 5.54
CA ALA A 127 -8.78 16.66 6.37
C ALA A 127 -9.81 15.54 6.59
N GLN A 128 -10.14 14.77 5.55
CA GLN A 128 -11.07 13.64 5.67
C GLN A 128 -10.53 12.50 6.54
N LEU A 129 -9.22 12.22 6.50
CA LEU A 129 -8.59 11.28 7.43
C LEU A 129 -8.77 11.73 8.88
N GLN A 130 -8.58 13.03 9.18
CA GLN A 130 -8.81 13.59 10.51
C GLN A 130 -10.28 13.46 10.97
N GLU A 131 -11.22 13.67 10.06
CA GLU A 131 -12.65 13.44 10.34
C GLU A 131 -12.92 11.96 10.68
N LYS A 132 -12.32 11.01 9.92
CA LYS A 132 -12.44 9.57 10.20
C LYS A 132 -11.80 9.20 11.54
N VAL A 133 -10.64 9.77 11.89
CA VAL A 133 -10.03 9.59 13.22
C VAL A 133 -10.96 10.08 14.33
N SER A 134 -11.60 11.23 14.14
CA SER A 134 -12.57 11.77 15.11
C SER A 134 -13.80 10.89 15.26
N ALA A 135 -14.33 10.36 14.16
CA ALA A 135 -15.55 9.55 14.14
C ALA A 135 -15.34 8.14 14.70
N ILE A 136 -14.23 7.50 14.35
CA ILE A 136 -13.92 6.10 14.67
C ILE A 136 -13.14 6.01 16.00
N GLY A 137 -12.30 7.00 16.29
CA GLY A 137 -11.47 7.03 17.51
C GLY A 137 -10.19 6.19 17.39
N GLU A 138 -9.80 5.76 16.19
CA GLU A 138 -8.53 5.09 15.91
C GLU A 138 -7.62 5.98 15.06
N LEU A 139 -6.31 5.75 15.12
CA LEU A 139 -5.37 6.34 14.16
C LEU A 139 -5.65 5.78 12.78
N ILE A 140 -5.96 6.67 11.84
CA ILE A 140 -6.18 6.33 10.43
C ILE A 140 -5.28 7.23 9.60
N THR A 141 -4.47 6.63 8.72
CA THR A 141 -3.54 7.37 7.86
C THR A 141 -3.34 6.64 6.52
N VAL A 142 -2.90 7.37 5.50
CA VAL A 142 -2.34 6.74 4.30
C VAL A 142 -0.87 6.44 4.61
N SER A 143 -0.54 5.15 4.76
CA SER A 143 0.79 4.70 5.16
C SER A 143 1.69 4.38 3.98
N ALA A 144 1.12 4.14 2.78
CA ALA A 144 1.88 3.97 1.56
C ALA A 144 1.07 4.41 0.34
N TYR A 145 1.76 4.99 -0.61
CA TYR A 145 1.30 5.29 -1.96
C TYR A 145 2.43 4.99 -2.94
N GLU A 146 2.15 4.13 -3.92
CA GLU A 146 3.08 3.81 -4.98
C GLU A 146 2.37 3.83 -6.32
N LYS A 147 3.09 4.16 -7.38
CA LYS A 147 2.57 4.15 -8.74
C LYS A 147 3.56 3.51 -9.71
N VAL A 148 3.03 2.96 -10.80
CA VAL A 148 3.80 2.46 -11.93
C VAL A 148 3.16 2.89 -13.25
N THR A 149 3.98 2.99 -14.29
CA THR A 149 3.55 3.17 -15.67
C THR A 149 4.24 2.17 -16.56
N GLY A 150 3.61 1.77 -17.67
CA GLY A 150 4.17 0.80 -18.60
C GLY A 150 3.37 0.71 -19.90
N GLN A 151 3.79 -0.16 -20.82
CA GLN A 151 2.98 -0.48 -21.99
C GLN A 151 1.71 -1.26 -21.60
N GLY A 152 1.80 -2.07 -20.54
CA GLY A 152 0.70 -2.70 -19.86
C GLY A 152 0.96 -2.76 -18.35
N VAL A 153 -0.06 -2.54 -17.54
CA VAL A 153 0.00 -2.61 -16.08
C VAL A 153 -1.10 -3.51 -15.56
N VAL A 154 -0.73 -4.46 -14.70
CA VAL A 154 -1.65 -5.37 -14.02
C VAL A 154 -1.66 -5.05 -12.53
N ALA A 155 -2.85 -4.92 -11.94
CA ALA A 155 -3.05 -4.81 -10.51
C ALA A 155 -3.58 -6.13 -9.93
N TYR A 156 -3.13 -6.44 -8.71
CA TYR A 156 -3.57 -7.62 -7.97
C TYR A 156 -3.72 -7.30 -6.49
N ASN A 157 -4.88 -7.62 -5.93
CA ASN A 157 -5.16 -7.50 -4.50
C ASN A 157 -5.23 -8.91 -3.90
N HIS A 158 -4.38 -9.20 -2.91
CA HIS A 158 -4.23 -10.52 -2.31
C HIS A 158 -4.83 -10.57 -0.91
N MET A 159 -5.42 -11.74 -0.53
CA MET A 159 -5.92 -12.06 0.80
C MET A 159 -6.85 -10.99 1.40
N GLY A 160 -7.84 -10.52 0.65
CA GLY A 160 -8.81 -9.54 1.14
C GLY A 160 -8.16 -8.17 1.43
N ASN A 161 -7.38 -7.68 0.48
CA ASN A 161 -6.73 -6.37 0.54
C ASN A 161 -5.62 -6.25 1.61
N LYS A 162 -4.92 -7.34 1.92
CA LYS A 162 -3.74 -7.31 2.80
C LYS A 162 -2.44 -6.99 2.06
N ILE A 163 -2.36 -7.37 0.79
CA ILE A 163 -1.23 -7.10 -0.09
C ILE A 163 -1.77 -6.57 -1.41
N GLY A 164 -1.21 -5.47 -1.89
CA GLY A 164 -1.46 -4.92 -3.22
C GLY A 164 -0.19 -5.00 -4.07
N VAL A 165 -0.34 -5.46 -5.30
CA VAL A 165 0.77 -5.57 -6.25
C VAL A 165 0.41 -4.89 -7.56
N LEU A 166 1.37 -4.15 -8.10
CA LEU A 166 1.34 -3.59 -9.45
C LEU A 166 2.49 -4.20 -10.25
N VAL A 167 2.22 -4.64 -11.46
CA VAL A 167 3.23 -5.18 -12.39
C VAL A 167 3.14 -4.42 -13.69
N ALA A 168 4.21 -3.74 -14.07
CA ALA A 168 4.35 -3.12 -15.39
C ALA A 168 5.11 -4.06 -16.32
N VAL A 169 4.61 -4.19 -17.54
CA VAL A 169 5.21 -5.01 -18.59
C VAL A 169 5.56 -4.17 -19.82
N ASN A 170 6.48 -4.68 -20.64
CA ASN A 170 6.99 -4.02 -21.84
C ASN A 170 6.07 -4.14 -23.07
N LYS A 171 4.87 -4.70 -22.92
CA LYS A 171 3.91 -4.88 -24.01
C LYS A 171 2.50 -4.46 -23.59
N PRO A 172 1.65 -4.05 -24.55
CA PRO A 172 0.23 -3.82 -24.27
C PRO A 172 -0.45 -5.09 -23.76
N LEU A 173 -1.48 -4.91 -22.93
CA LEU A 173 -2.26 -6.05 -22.42
C LEU A 173 -3.16 -6.63 -23.51
N ASN A 174 -3.06 -7.92 -23.71
CA ASN A 174 -4.03 -8.81 -24.33
C ASN A 174 -4.43 -9.89 -23.32
N ASP A 175 -5.28 -10.83 -23.68
CA ASP A 175 -5.74 -11.88 -22.75
C ASP A 175 -4.60 -12.73 -22.20
N ALA A 176 -3.62 -13.11 -23.03
CA ALA A 176 -2.47 -13.91 -22.61
C ALA A 176 -1.54 -13.14 -21.67
N VAL A 177 -1.20 -11.88 -22.03
CA VAL A 177 -0.37 -11.00 -21.20
C VAL A 177 -1.06 -10.66 -19.88
N THR A 178 -2.38 -10.44 -19.90
CA THR A 178 -3.16 -10.19 -18.68
C THR A 178 -3.17 -11.39 -17.75
N ALA A 179 -3.36 -12.59 -18.30
CA ALA A 179 -3.39 -13.83 -17.52
C ALA A 179 -2.03 -14.07 -16.84
N VAL A 180 -0.94 -14.07 -17.63
CA VAL A 180 0.40 -14.29 -17.07
C VAL A 180 0.83 -13.14 -16.14
N GLY A 181 0.44 -11.90 -16.42
CA GLY A 181 0.70 -10.75 -15.55
C GLY A 181 0.05 -10.90 -14.18
N LYS A 182 -1.18 -11.43 -14.11
CA LYS A 182 -1.84 -11.76 -12.83
C LYS A 182 -1.11 -12.87 -12.08
N ASP A 183 -0.63 -13.89 -12.80
CA ASP A 183 0.15 -14.98 -12.20
C ASP A 183 1.48 -14.48 -11.63
N VAL A 184 2.14 -13.57 -12.35
CA VAL A 184 3.37 -12.90 -11.88
C VAL A 184 3.07 -11.98 -10.70
N ALA A 185 1.95 -11.28 -10.68
CA ALA A 185 1.54 -10.49 -9.53
C ALA A 185 1.30 -11.36 -8.27
N MET A 186 0.72 -12.57 -8.44
CA MET A 186 0.60 -13.54 -7.35
C MET A 186 1.98 -14.06 -6.88
N GLN A 187 2.91 -14.32 -7.81
CA GLN A 187 4.31 -14.64 -7.49
C GLN A 187 4.94 -13.54 -6.62
N ILE A 188 4.83 -12.28 -7.02
CA ILE A 188 5.37 -11.14 -6.28
C ILE A 188 4.73 -11.02 -4.90
N ALA A 189 3.41 -11.22 -4.79
CA ALA A 189 2.71 -11.20 -3.50
C ALA A 189 3.26 -12.26 -2.55
N ALA A 190 3.49 -13.48 -3.04
CA ALA A 190 3.92 -14.63 -2.26
C ALA A 190 5.43 -14.63 -1.95
N MET A 191 6.27 -14.35 -2.95
CA MET A 191 7.72 -14.52 -2.85
C MET A 191 8.49 -13.25 -2.50
N ASN A 192 7.82 -12.08 -2.53
CA ASN A 192 8.39 -10.78 -2.19
C ASN A 192 9.80 -10.54 -2.80
N PRO A 193 9.96 -10.59 -4.12
CA PRO A 193 11.25 -10.39 -4.74
C PRO A 193 11.79 -8.98 -4.46
N LEU A 194 13.10 -8.88 -4.32
CA LEU A 194 13.80 -7.62 -4.04
C LEU A 194 13.83 -6.70 -5.27
N ALA A 195 13.96 -7.29 -6.46
CA ALA A 195 14.10 -6.58 -7.73
C ALA A 195 13.53 -7.42 -8.88
N VAL A 196 13.37 -6.78 -10.05
CA VAL A 196 12.97 -7.49 -11.28
C VAL A 196 14.04 -8.51 -11.70
N ASP A 197 15.29 -8.08 -11.72
CA ASP A 197 16.47 -8.89 -12.10
C ASP A 197 17.71 -8.47 -11.31
N ALA A 198 18.86 -9.06 -11.64
CA ALA A 198 20.13 -8.83 -10.98
C ALA A 198 20.58 -7.35 -10.98
N SER A 199 20.21 -6.58 -12.00
CA SER A 199 20.62 -5.16 -12.12
C SER A 199 19.96 -4.26 -11.08
N GLY A 200 18.80 -4.68 -10.55
CA GLY A 200 18.04 -3.97 -9.52
C GLY A 200 18.47 -4.31 -8.08
N VAL A 201 19.39 -5.27 -7.87
CA VAL A 201 19.89 -5.63 -6.53
C VAL A 201 20.97 -4.64 -6.11
N PRO A 202 20.82 -3.94 -4.94
CA PRO A 202 21.83 -3.02 -4.47
C PRO A 202 23.18 -3.70 -4.22
N ALA A 203 24.27 -3.02 -4.59
CA ALA A 203 25.63 -3.59 -4.50
C ALA A 203 26.02 -3.90 -3.04
N ASP A 204 25.60 -3.09 -2.09
CA ASP A 204 25.84 -3.29 -0.65
C ASP A 204 25.18 -4.55 -0.11
N VAL A 205 23.99 -4.91 -0.65
CA VAL A 205 23.30 -6.16 -0.33
C VAL A 205 24.15 -7.35 -0.80
N LEU A 206 24.66 -7.31 -2.04
CA LEU A 206 25.50 -8.38 -2.57
C LEU A 206 26.81 -8.54 -1.81
N GLU A 207 27.47 -7.42 -1.46
CA GLU A 207 28.70 -7.45 -0.68
C GLU A 207 28.45 -8.00 0.74
N ARG A 208 27.30 -7.67 1.36
CA ARG A 208 26.92 -8.26 2.65
C ARG A 208 26.74 -9.78 2.54
N GLU A 209 26.03 -10.26 1.52
CA GLU A 209 25.81 -11.71 1.31
C GLU A 209 27.14 -12.45 1.07
N LYS A 210 28.08 -11.84 0.30
CA LYS A 210 29.42 -12.38 0.10
C LYS A 210 30.22 -12.45 1.42
N ALA A 211 30.17 -11.39 2.23
CA ALA A 211 30.85 -11.36 3.52
C ALA A 211 30.35 -12.45 4.46
N VAL A 212 29.01 -12.58 4.58
CA VAL A 212 28.37 -13.61 5.41
C VAL A 212 28.74 -15.02 4.92
N ALA A 213 28.74 -15.25 3.62
CA ALA A 213 29.12 -16.55 3.05
C ALA A 213 30.60 -16.88 3.30
N ARG A 214 31.48 -15.87 3.20
CA ARG A 214 32.91 -16.01 3.50
C ARG A 214 33.15 -16.38 4.96
N GLU A 215 32.51 -15.66 5.90
CA GLU A 215 32.61 -15.95 7.33
C GLU A 215 32.14 -17.36 7.68
N LYS A 216 30.99 -17.79 7.12
CA LYS A 216 30.48 -19.16 7.30
C LYS A 216 31.47 -20.20 6.76
N ALA A 217 32.11 -19.95 5.61
CA ALA A 217 33.09 -20.85 5.02
C ALA A 217 34.35 -20.95 5.87
N ILE A 218 34.84 -19.85 6.43
CA ILE A 218 35.97 -19.82 7.36
C ILE A 218 35.63 -20.63 8.61
N ALA A 219 34.50 -20.40 9.23
CA ALA A 219 34.03 -21.14 10.41
C ALA A 219 33.87 -22.65 10.11
N ALA A 220 33.54 -23.02 8.88
CA ALA A 220 33.47 -24.41 8.43
C ALA A 220 34.85 -25.01 8.03
N GLY A 221 35.96 -24.30 8.24
CA GLY A 221 37.31 -24.78 7.95
C GLY A 221 37.63 -24.90 6.46
N LYS A 222 36.95 -24.13 5.59
CA LYS A 222 37.21 -24.17 4.15
C LYS A 222 38.57 -23.52 3.82
N PRO A 223 39.36 -24.07 2.88
CA PRO A 223 40.63 -23.49 2.46
C PRO A 223 40.51 -22.06 1.94
N ALA A 224 41.49 -21.21 2.24
CA ALA A 224 41.48 -19.80 1.87
C ALA A 224 41.33 -19.55 0.36
N ASN A 225 41.90 -20.42 -0.50
CA ASN A 225 41.87 -20.29 -1.94
C ASN A 225 40.52 -20.52 -2.59
N ILE A 226 39.48 -20.99 -1.83
CA ILE A 226 38.13 -21.18 -2.35
C ILE A 226 37.11 -20.25 -1.71
N LEU A 227 37.48 -19.42 -0.73
CA LEU A 227 36.55 -18.55 -0.01
C LEU A 227 35.85 -17.56 -0.92
N ASP A 228 36.57 -16.94 -1.87
CA ASP A 228 35.99 -16.00 -2.83
C ASP A 228 35.02 -16.70 -3.78
N LYS A 229 35.35 -17.89 -4.25
CA LYS A 229 34.46 -18.68 -5.09
C LYS A 229 33.17 -19.07 -4.34
N ILE A 230 33.27 -19.40 -3.05
CA ILE A 230 32.08 -19.68 -2.21
C ILE A 230 31.25 -18.42 -2.04
N ALA A 231 31.87 -17.27 -1.78
CA ALA A 231 31.20 -15.98 -1.62
C ALA A 231 30.46 -15.56 -2.90
N ASP A 232 31.13 -15.65 -4.06
CA ASP A 232 30.52 -15.34 -5.37
C ASP A 232 29.38 -16.32 -5.72
N GLY A 233 29.52 -17.59 -5.42
CA GLY A 233 28.49 -18.59 -5.57
C GLY A 233 27.24 -18.29 -4.71
N ALA A 234 27.46 -17.87 -3.46
CA ALA A 234 26.37 -17.46 -2.56
C ALA A 234 25.65 -16.22 -3.06
N ALA A 235 26.37 -15.19 -3.51
CA ALA A 235 25.76 -13.99 -4.11
C ALA A 235 24.97 -14.33 -5.35
N SER A 236 25.47 -15.21 -6.23
CA SER A 236 24.73 -15.68 -7.42
C SER A 236 23.45 -16.41 -7.05
N THR A 237 23.50 -17.27 -6.02
CA THR A 237 22.31 -17.98 -5.51
C THR A 237 21.31 -17.00 -4.93
N TYR A 238 21.78 -16.03 -4.15
CA TYR A 238 20.95 -14.98 -3.58
C TYR A 238 20.20 -14.20 -4.66
N VAL A 239 20.89 -13.73 -5.71
CA VAL A 239 20.29 -13.05 -6.85
C VAL A 239 19.21 -13.93 -7.49
N LYS A 240 19.53 -15.22 -7.76
CA LYS A 240 18.59 -16.14 -8.39
C LYS A 240 17.31 -16.34 -7.56
N GLU A 241 17.42 -16.38 -6.25
CA GLU A 241 16.29 -16.63 -5.36
C GLU A 241 15.50 -15.35 -5.06
N ASN A 242 16.13 -14.19 -5.09
CA ASN A 242 15.55 -12.92 -4.66
C ASN A 242 15.22 -11.96 -5.80
N THR A 243 15.45 -12.32 -7.07
CA THR A 243 15.00 -11.50 -8.21
C THR A 243 13.88 -12.20 -8.99
N LEU A 244 12.85 -11.42 -9.34
CA LEU A 244 11.60 -11.91 -9.90
C LEU A 244 11.79 -12.83 -11.11
N LEU A 245 12.54 -12.38 -12.12
CA LEU A 245 12.64 -13.08 -13.39
C LEU A 245 13.34 -14.44 -13.29
N THR A 246 14.22 -14.62 -12.30
CA THR A 246 14.99 -15.86 -12.09
C THR A 246 14.38 -16.79 -11.04
N GLN A 247 13.41 -16.33 -10.26
CA GLN A 247 12.70 -17.20 -9.31
C GLN A 247 12.01 -18.35 -10.03
N ALA A 248 11.98 -19.52 -9.38
CA ALA A 248 11.10 -20.61 -9.77
C ALA A 248 9.64 -20.15 -9.67
N PHE A 249 8.85 -20.44 -10.71
CA PHE A 249 7.46 -19.99 -10.77
C PHE A 249 6.59 -20.78 -9.79
N VAL A 250 5.84 -20.11 -8.94
CA VAL A 250 5.06 -20.75 -7.85
C VAL A 250 4.01 -21.75 -8.33
N LYS A 251 3.50 -21.61 -9.57
CA LYS A 251 2.51 -22.53 -10.14
C LYS A 251 3.16 -23.72 -10.90
N ASP A 252 4.43 -23.55 -11.29
CA ASP A 252 5.21 -24.59 -12.02
C ASP A 252 6.70 -24.39 -11.73
N GLY A 253 7.18 -24.99 -10.65
CA GLY A 253 8.56 -24.85 -10.19
C GLY A 253 9.64 -25.36 -11.15
N SER A 254 9.27 -26.02 -12.27
CA SER A 254 10.19 -26.44 -13.33
C SER A 254 10.60 -25.28 -14.26
N LYS A 255 9.91 -24.15 -14.20
CA LYS A 255 10.14 -22.96 -15.03
C LYS A 255 10.47 -21.75 -14.16
N THR A 256 11.24 -20.82 -14.71
CA THR A 256 11.41 -19.49 -14.12
C THR A 256 10.28 -18.57 -14.55
N VAL A 257 10.06 -17.47 -13.80
CA VAL A 257 9.10 -16.42 -14.17
C VAL A 257 9.40 -15.90 -15.58
N GLN A 258 10.67 -15.67 -15.93
CA GLN A 258 11.08 -15.25 -17.27
C GLN A 258 10.66 -16.23 -18.37
N GLN A 259 10.81 -17.54 -18.13
CA GLN A 259 10.38 -18.57 -19.08
C GLN A 259 8.87 -18.59 -19.27
N VAL A 260 8.11 -18.41 -18.19
CA VAL A 260 6.64 -18.36 -18.25
C VAL A 260 6.16 -17.12 -19.02
N LEU A 261 6.76 -15.95 -18.78
CA LEU A 261 6.48 -14.73 -19.53
C LEU A 261 6.77 -14.91 -21.02
N GLY A 262 7.95 -15.44 -21.38
CA GLY A 262 8.36 -15.67 -22.77
C GLY A 262 7.49 -16.70 -23.50
N ALA A 263 6.94 -17.68 -22.77
CA ALA A 263 6.01 -18.67 -23.32
C ALA A 263 4.62 -18.08 -23.60
N ALA A 264 4.17 -17.11 -22.79
CA ALA A 264 2.89 -16.42 -23.00
C ALA A 264 2.96 -15.49 -24.22
N GLU A 265 4.05 -14.75 -24.37
CA GLU A 265 4.30 -13.89 -25.52
C GLU A 265 5.80 -13.65 -25.71
N SER A 266 6.29 -13.85 -26.95
CA SER A 266 7.73 -13.70 -27.29
C SER A 266 8.23 -12.29 -26.91
N GLY A 267 9.32 -12.21 -26.14
CA GLY A 267 9.92 -10.95 -25.70
C GLY A 267 9.15 -10.21 -24.61
N LEU A 268 8.11 -10.82 -24.01
CA LEU A 268 7.42 -10.26 -22.85
C LEU A 268 8.33 -10.30 -21.62
N THR A 269 8.40 -9.18 -20.90
CA THR A 269 9.11 -9.08 -19.62
C THR A 269 8.45 -8.08 -18.70
N VAL A 270 8.72 -8.19 -17.41
CA VAL A 270 8.38 -7.19 -16.39
C VAL A 270 9.42 -6.06 -16.46
N THR A 271 8.95 -4.82 -16.50
CA THR A 271 9.80 -3.62 -16.46
C THR A 271 9.94 -3.04 -15.06
N SER A 272 8.88 -3.13 -14.27
CA SER A 272 8.89 -2.73 -12.87
C SER A 272 7.71 -3.37 -12.13
N PHE A 273 7.81 -3.40 -10.81
CA PHE A 273 6.68 -3.76 -9.94
C PHE A 273 6.69 -2.95 -8.66
N LYS A 274 5.52 -2.87 -8.02
CA LYS A 274 5.37 -2.36 -6.66
C LYS A 274 4.58 -3.38 -5.85
N ARG A 275 5.02 -3.63 -4.64
CA ARG A 275 4.35 -4.49 -3.66
C ARG A 275 4.20 -3.70 -2.36
N VAL A 276 2.98 -3.59 -1.88
CA VAL A 276 2.65 -2.98 -0.60
C VAL A 276 1.91 -4.02 0.23
N GLU A 277 2.33 -4.19 1.46
CA GLU A 277 1.72 -5.10 2.42
C GLU A 277 1.27 -4.33 3.65
N LYS A 278 0.12 -4.68 4.22
CA LYS A 278 -0.32 -4.10 5.48
C LYS A 278 0.72 -4.31 6.57
N GLY A 279 0.97 -3.29 7.38
CA GLY A 279 1.98 -3.34 8.43
C GLY A 279 3.42 -3.15 7.95
N ALA A 280 3.69 -3.06 6.66
CA ALA A 280 4.99 -2.67 6.13
C ALA A 280 5.20 -1.15 6.35
N GLY A 281 6.34 -0.76 6.93
CA GLY A 281 6.67 0.65 7.21
C GLY A 281 6.75 0.98 8.70
N LYS A 282 6.89 -0.03 9.55
CA LYS A 282 7.20 0.16 10.98
C LYS A 282 8.70 0.12 11.22
#